data_d203f1005e0547485ab4dd78d02bdd2c
#
_entry.id   d203f1005e0547485ab4dd78d02bdd2c
#
_cell.length_a   1.000
_cell.length_b   1.000
_cell.length_c   1.000
_cell.angle_alpha   90.00
_cell.angle_beta   90.00
_cell.angle_gamma   90.00
#
_symmetry.space_group_name_H-M   'P 1'
#
loop_
_entity.id
_entity.type
_entity.pdbx_description
1 polymer ?
#
loop_
_entity_poly.entity_id
_entity_poly.type
_entity_poly.pdbx_seq_one_letter_code
_entity_poly.pdbx_strand_id
1 'polypeptide(L)'
;MVDKVIGYMRNEDRGGWKNQITFVADDGNNADHYTSSHAEQADELARFIEENHGAFLTNKVYFDAFKRDNSGTYPDVRKRISELLKKGQLLINYTGHGNTTAWSDEYVWTQTDILQSTYTKLPIWVTATCDFTRFDDVNTSAGESVFLNAKSGGIALFTTTRVVVSSGNSALNKELYRNLFERESDGRARTLGEAMMETKRKLSGINKLNFILIGDPALRISYPEYKAQVTAVNGKAISDEPFTFKALEKITVEGEILDTKEGLANDFTGILNATVLDSNCLLYTSPSPRDTR
;
A
#
# COMPACT_ATOMS: atom_id res chain seq x y z
N MET A 1 -3.59 -7.51 -20.74
CA MET A 1 -3.87 -8.04 -19.38
C MET A 1 -3.12 -9.33 -19.10
N VAL A 2 -3.24 -10.35 -19.94
CA VAL A 2 -2.56 -11.64 -19.77
C VAL A 2 -1.04 -11.45 -19.61
N ASP A 3 -0.41 -10.61 -20.42
CA ASP A 3 1.03 -10.34 -20.35
C ASP A 3 1.44 -9.70 -19.02
N LYS A 4 0.61 -8.82 -18.43
CA LYS A 4 0.86 -8.27 -17.09
C LYS A 4 0.91 -9.36 -16.03
N VAL A 5 -0.06 -10.27 -16.04
CA VAL A 5 -0.14 -11.39 -15.08
C VAL A 5 1.05 -12.32 -15.25
N ILE A 6 1.39 -12.70 -16.48
CA ILE A 6 2.53 -13.56 -16.79
C ILE A 6 3.84 -12.92 -16.32
N GLY A 7 4.07 -11.63 -16.65
CA GLY A 7 5.27 -10.90 -16.23
C GLY A 7 5.40 -10.82 -14.69
N TYR A 8 4.30 -10.56 -13.99
CA TYR A 8 4.28 -10.55 -12.54
C TYR A 8 4.58 -11.94 -11.94
N MET A 9 3.95 -13.01 -12.45
CA MET A 9 4.17 -14.38 -11.98
C MET A 9 5.60 -14.87 -12.24
N ARG A 10 6.20 -14.46 -13.35
CA ARG A 10 7.61 -14.77 -13.69
C ARG A 10 8.62 -13.93 -12.91
N ASN A 11 8.14 -12.98 -12.11
CA ASN A 11 8.97 -12.05 -11.35
C ASN A 11 9.99 -11.31 -12.24
N GLU A 12 9.56 -10.91 -13.46
CA GLU A 12 10.42 -10.26 -14.44
C GLU A 12 10.93 -8.90 -13.97
N ASP A 13 10.12 -8.15 -13.24
CA ASP A 13 10.49 -6.86 -12.66
C ASP A 13 10.80 -7.02 -11.15
N ARG A 14 12.04 -7.38 -10.85
CA ARG A 14 12.55 -7.58 -9.48
C ARG A 14 12.92 -6.25 -8.85
N GLY A 15 13.00 -6.22 -7.52
CA GLY A 15 13.55 -5.08 -6.78
C GLY A 15 12.76 -4.71 -5.55
N GLY A 16 13.31 -3.79 -4.76
CA GLY A 16 12.76 -3.36 -3.47
C GLY A 16 11.39 -2.65 -3.53
N TRP A 17 10.86 -2.37 -4.71
CA TRP A 17 9.51 -1.84 -4.87
C TRP A 17 8.43 -2.84 -4.37
N LYS A 18 8.72 -4.13 -4.42
CA LYS A 18 7.83 -5.19 -3.92
C LYS A 18 7.74 -5.25 -2.39
N ASN A 19 8.59 -4.50 -1.70
CA ASN A 19 8.51 -4.33 -0.25
C ASN A 19 7.82 -3.01 0.15
N GLN A 20 7.33 -2.23 -0.81
CA GLN A 20 6.69 -0.95 -0.54
C GLN A 20 5.16 -1.08 -0.54
N ILE A 21 4.52 -0.63 0.53
CA ILE A 21 3.08 -0.56 0.66
C ILE A 21 2.70 0.90 0.94
N THR A 22 1.78 1.44 0.14
CA THR A 22 1.31 2.82 0.33
C THR A 22 -0.12 2.83 0.85
N PHE A 23 -0.35 3.59 1.91
CA PHE A 23 -1.65 3.88 2.49
C PHE A 23 -2.03 5.31 2.19
N VAL A 24 -3.12 5.50 1.47
CA VAL A 24 -3.69 6.80 1.12
C VAL A 24 -5.01 6.95 1.86
N ALA A 25 -5.21 8.07 2.53
CA ALA A 25 -6.45 8.34 3.25
C ALA A 25 -6.98 9.74 2.96
N ASP A 26 -8.30 9.77 2.73
CA ASP A 26 -9.08 10.99 2.58
C ASP A 26 -9.12 11.82 3.86
N ASP A 27 -9.38 13.12 3.74
CA ASP A 27 -9.64 13.97 4.89
C ASP A 27 -11.04 13.70 5.50
N GLY A 28 -11.25 14.21 6.68
CA GLY A 28 -12.57 14.21 7.27
C GLY A 28 -13.26 15.52 6.88
N ASN A 29 -14.19 15.53 6.01
CA ASN A 29 -15.02 16.68 5.54
C ASN A 29 -15.34 17.82 6.55
N ASN A 30 -14.62 17.89 7.66
CA ASN A 30 -14.72 18.91 8.71
C ASN A 30 -13.47 19.80 8.66
N ALA A 31 -13.71 21.11 8.50
CA ALA A 31 -12.70 22.16 8.57
C ALA A 31 -11.96 22.25 9.94
N ASP A 32 -12.30 21.43 10.88
CA ASP A 32 -11.73 21.38 12.22
C ASP A 32 -10.70 20.24 12.32
N HIS A 33 -9.49 20.56 12.27
CA HIS A 33 -8.19 19.93 12.62
C HIS A 33 -8.14 18.58 13.37
N TYR A 34 -9.13 17.70 13.25
CA TYR A 34 -9.10 16.34 13.77
C TYR A 34 -8.76 15.36 12.66
N THR A 35 -7.86 14.43 12.94
CA THR A 35 -7.58 13.30 12.07
C THR A 35 -8.88 12.65 11.62
N SER A 36 -9.03 12.50 10.31
CA SER A 36 -10.22 11.88 9.75
C SER A 36 -10.31 10.41 10.19
N SER A 37 -11.51 9.90 10.34
CA SER A 37 -11.71 8.46 10.58
C SER A 37 -11.08 7.60 9.47
N HIS A 38 -10.91 8.14 8.26
CA HIS A 38 -10.25 7.48 7.15
C HIS A 38 -8.75 7.37 7.36
N ALA A 39 -8.10 8.43 7.88
CA ALA A 39 -6.70 8.42 8.24
C ALA A 39 -6.42 7.44 9.40
N GLU A 40 -7.29 7.41 10.43
CA GLU A 40 -7.19 6.45 11.52
C GLU A 40 -7.30 5.00 11.04
N GLN A 41 -8.28 4.70 10.17
CA GLN A 41 -8.47 3.37 9.59
C GLN A 41 -7.28 2.94 8.73
N ALA A 42 -6.72 3.85 7.93
CA ALA A 42 -5.54 3.58 7.11
C ALA A 42 -4.29 3.38 7.99
N ASP A 43 -4.15 4.17 9.07
CA ASP A 43 -3.02 4.05 10.00
C ASP A 43 -3.05 2.75 10.82
N GLU A 44 -4.23 2.25 11.18
CA GLU A 44 -4.38 0.92 11.79
C GLU A 44 -3.85 -0.20 10.88
N LEU A 45 -4.12 -0.13 9.57
CA LEU A 45 -3.59 -1.08 8.59
C LEU A 45 -2.07 -0.94 8.43
N ALA A 46 -1.57 0.29 8.38
CA ALA A 46 -0.15 0.55 8.29
C ALA A 46 0.60 -0.01 9.51
N ARG A 47 0.09 0.26 10.72
CA ARG A 47 0.64 -0.31 11.96
C ARG A 47 0.59 -1.84 11.98
N PHE A 48 -0.50 -2.45 11.52
CA PHE A 48 -0.57 -3.90 11.40
C PHE A 48 0.58 -4.47 10.56
N ILE A 49 0.91 -3.83 9.43
CA ILE A 49 2.03 -4.23 8.58
C ILE A 49 3.38 -3.98 9.30
N GLU A 50 3.57 -2.79 9.89
CA GLU A 50 4.79 -2.39 10.58
C GLU A 50 5.13 -3.34 11.75
N GLU A 51 4.13 -3.74 12.51
CA GLU A 51 4.29 -4.58 13.71
C GLU A 51 4.43 -6.08 13.38
N ASN A 52 3.75 -6.58 12.35
CA ASN A 52 3.67 -8.01 12.09
C ASN A 52 4.44 -8.47 10.85
N HIS A 53 4.80 -7.55 9.96
CA HIS A 53 5.38 -7.87 8.65
C HIS A 53 6.56 -6.95 8.32
N GLY A 54 7.58 -6.92 9.19
CA GLY A 54 8.72 -5.99 9.12
C GLY A 54 9.58 -6.08 7.84
N ALA A 55 9.30 -7.01 6.93
CA ALA A 55 9.91 -7.04 5.60
C ALA A 55 9.34 -5.97 4.66
N PHE A 56 8.20 -5.35 5.01
CA PHE A 56 7.57 -4.30 4.22
C PHE A 56 7.83 -2.92 4.82
N LEU A 57 7.95 -1.94 3.92
CA LEU A 57 8.06 -0.53 4.26
C LEU A 57 6.75 0.16 3.91
N THR A 58 6.21 0.93 4.84
CA THR A 58 4.96 1.66 4.66
C THR A 58 5.22 3.10 4.22
N ASN A 59 4.39 3.59 3.30
CA ASN A 59 4.30 5.01 2.94
C ASN A 59 2.89 5.48 3.31
N LYS A 60 2.80 6.57 4.07
CA LYS A 60 1.54 7.15 4.54
C LYS A 60 1.29 8.47 3.80
N VAL A 61 0.15 8.57 3.12
CA VAL A 61 -0.27 9.75 2.35
C VAL A 61 -1.69 10.11 2.81
N TYR A 62 -1.78 10.76 3.96
CA TYR A 62 -3.04 11.17 4.56
C TYR A 62 -3.28 12.64 4.24
N PHE A 63 -4.44 12.97 3.66
CA PHE A 63 -4.73 14.31 3.15
C PHE A 63 -4.61 15.39 4.23
N ASP A 64 -4.99 15.06 5.48
CA ASP A 64 -4.88 15.96 6.63
C ASP A 64 -3.45 16.47 6.88
N ALA A 65 -2.43 15.77 6.41
CA ALA A 65 -1.02 16.18 6.52
C ALA A 65 -0.58 17.14 5.41
N PHE A 66 -1.43 17.43 4.43
CA PHE A 66 -1.12 18.24 3.27
C PHE A 66 -1.95 19.52 3.22
N LYS A 67 -1.41 20.53 2.56
CA LYS A 67 -2.12 21.78 2.40
C LYS A 67 -3.14 21.69 1.26
N ARG A 68 -4.40 22.00 1.57
CA ARG A 68 -5.44 22.22 0.57
C ARG A 68 -5.20 23.55 -0.14
N ASP A 69 -5.30 23.59 -1.44
CA ASP A 69 -5.14 24.82 -2.21
C ASP A 69 -6.43 25.66 -2.23
N ASN A 70 -6.35 26.85 -2.88
CA ASN A 70 -7.50 27.78 -2.96
C ASN A 70 -8.65 27.24 -3.83
N SER A 71 -8.41 26.22 -4.67
CA SER A 71 -9.44 25.55 -5.46
C SER A 71 -10.07 24.39 -4.72
N GLY A 72 -9.64 24.12 -3.50
CA GLY A 72 -10.16 23.05 -2.66
C GLY A 72 -9.56 21.69 -2.99
N THR A 73 -8.42 21.62 -3.68
CA THR A 73 -7.75 20.38 -4.05
C THR A 73 -6.45 20.15 -3.28
N TYR A 74 -5.86 18.95 -3.41
CA TYR A 74 -4.60 18.57 -2.78
C TYR A 74 -3.51 18.24 -3.83
N PRO A 75 -2.90 19.26 -4.49
CA PRO A 75 -1.93 19.02 -5.56
C PRO A 75 -0.69 18.25 -5.09
N ASP A 76 -0.24 18.46 -3.86
CA ASP A 76 0.91 17.76 -3.31
C ASP A 76 0.60 16.27 -3.01
N VAL A 77 -0.61 15.93 -2.57
CA VAL A 77 -1.07 14.54 -2.44
C VAL A 77 -1.06 13.85 -3.80
N ARG A 78 -1.64 14.50 -4.82
CA ARG A 78 -1.67 13.98 -6.20
C ARG A 78 -0.27 13.75 -6.75
N LYS A 79 0.64 14.70 -6.55
CA LYS A 79 2.04 14.58 -6.91
C LYS A 79 2.70 13.41 -6.19
N ARG A 80 2.48 13.27 -4.87
CA ARG A 80 3.06 12.21 -4.06
C ARG A 80 2.59 10.81 -4.51
N ILE A 81 1.30 10.64 -4.78
CA ILE A 81 0.76 9.39 -5.33
C ILE A 81 1.45 9.04 -6.66
N SER A 82 1.56 10.01 -7.57
CA SER A 82 2.24 9.80 -8.86
C SER A 82 3.69 9.37 -8.70
N GLU A 83 4.45 10.02 -7.81
CA GLU A 83 5.85 9.68 -7.52
C GLU A 83 5.99 8.26 -6.96
N LEU A 84 5.13 7.88 -6.01
CA LEU A 84 5.13 6.56 -5.40
C LEU A 84 4.80 5.47 -6.42
N LEU A 85 3.80 5.67 -7.26
CA LEU A 85 3.44 4.73 -8.33
C LEU A 85 4.58 4.57 -9.35
N LYS A 86 5.24 5.64 -9.74
CA LYS A 86 6.42 5.60 -10.64
C LYS A 86 7.61 4.88 -10.00
N LYS A 87 7.84 5.09 -8.70
CA LYS A 87 8.88 4.38 -7.94
C LYS A 87 8.59 2.89 -7.85
N GLY A 88 7.31 2.53 -7.83
CA GLY A 88 6.78 1.18 -7.71
C GLY A 88 6.33 0.86 -6.28
N GLN A 89 5.21 0.17 -6.19
CA GLN A 89 4.57 -0.29 -4.96
C GLN A 89 4.11 -1.72 -5.13
N LEU A 90 4.23 -2.55 -4.10
CA LEU A 90 3.60 -3.86 -4.08
C LEU A 90 2.07 -3.71 -4.01
N LEU A 91 1.66 -2.81 -3.12
CA LEU A 91 0.25 -2.56 -2.84
C LEU A 91 0.03 -1.06 -2.59
N ILE A 92 -1.06 -0.53 -3.11
CA ILE A 92 -1.58 0.79 -2.76
C ILE A 92 -3.00 0.64 -2.22
N ASN A 93 -3.22 1.12 -1.00
CA ASN A 93 -4.52 1.14 -0.34
C ASN A 93 -5.05 2.57 -0.31
N TYR A 94 -6.29 2.74 -0.71
CA TYR A 94 -7.04 3.98 -0.52
C TYR A 94 -8.24 3.74 0.39
N THR A 95 -8.42 4.62 1.37
CA THR A 95 -9.56 4.64 2.29
C THR A 95 -10.17 6.04 2.29
N GLY A 96 -11.42 6.17 1.85
CA GLY A 96 -12.05 7.48 1.74
C GLY A 96 -13.29 7.49 0.87
N HIS A 97 -13.74 8.70 0.55
CA HIS A 97 -14.82 8.94 -0.42
C HIS A 97 -14.35 8.68 -1.85
N GLY A 98 -15.29 8.48 -2.75
CA GLY A 98 -15.00 8.35 -4.17
C GLY A 98 -16.23 7.96 -4.97
N ASN A 99 -16.02 7.85 -6.25
CA ASN A 99 -17.06 7.57 -7.23
C ASN A 99 -16.48 6.77 -8.41
N THR A 100 -17.26 6.62 -9.46
CA THR A 100 -16.86 5.85 -10.66
C THR A 100 -15.65 6.43 -11.40
N THR A 101 -15.27 7.69 -11.15
CA THR A 101 -14.24 8.40 -11.91
C THR A 101 -13.06 8.89 -11.09
N ALA A 102 -13.17 8.94 -9.74
CA ALA A 102 -12.13 9.53 -8.89
C ALA A 102 -12.15 9.02 -7.46
N TRP A 103 -11.01 9.17 -6.81
CA TRP A 103 -10.86 9.17 -5.35
C TRP A 103 -11.12 10.57 -4.82
N SER A 104 -11.85 10.64 -3.72
CA SER A 104 -12.28 11.82 -2.97
C SER A 104 -13.14 12.82 -3.76
N ASP A 105 -13.80 13.68 -3.03
CA ASP A 105 -14.57 14.81 -3.59
C ASP A 105 -13.64 15.89 -4.17
N GLU A 106 -12.37 15.92 -3.75
CA GLU A 106 -11.31 16.78 -4.25
C GLU A 106 -10.65 16.27 -5.54
N TYR A 107 -11.10 15.13 -6.07
CA TYR A 107 -10.59 14.52 -7.30
C TYR A 107 -9.07 14.28 -7.28
N VAL A 108 -8.56 13.80 -6.14
CA VAL A 108 -7.12 13.66 -5.91
C VAL A 108 -6.47 12.64 -6.87
N TRP A 109 -7.18 11.58 -7.22
CA TRP A 109 -6.71 10.62 -8.22
C TRP A 109 -7.85 10.22 -9.13
N THR A 110 -7.76 10.62 -10.40
CA THR A 110 -8.87 10.52 -11.36
C THR A 110 -8.61 9.43 -12.40
N GLN A 111 -9.68 9.05 -13.11
CA GLN A 111 -9.57 8.17 -14.28
C GLN A 111 -8.61 8.73 -15.33
N THR A 112 -8.58 10.05 -15.52
CA THR A 112 -7.64 10.72 -16.43
C THR A 112 -6.20 10.51 -15.98
N ASP A 113 -5.91 10.62 -14.68
CA ASP A 113 -4.57 10.35 -14.14
C ASP A 113 -4.15 8.90 -14.37
N ILE A 114 -5.08 7.96 -14.16
CA ILE A 114 -4.85 6.54 -14.41
C ILE A 114 -4.49 6.29 -15.89
N LEU A 115 -5.28 6.84 -16.80
CA LEU A 115 -5.10 6.64 -18.24
C LEU A 115 -3.80 7.31 -18.77
N GLN A 116 -3.40 8.44 -18.20
CA GLN A 116 -2.19 9.16 -18.58
C GLN A 116 -0.92 8.65 -17.88
N SER A 117 -1.06 7.83 -16.84
CA SER A 117 0.06 7.27 -16.12
C SER A 117 0.87 6.30 -16.97
N THR A 118 2.20 6.32 -16.76
CA THR A 118 3.13 5.37 -17.39
C THR A 118 4.12 4.87 -16.34
N TYR A 119 4.00 3.61 -15.95
CA TYR A 119 4.93 2.90 -15.08
C TYR A 119 4.76 1.40 -15.25
N THR A 120 5.83 0.63 -15.07
CA THR A 120 5.86 -0.83 -15.32
C THR A 120 5.67 -1.66 -14.06
N LYS A 121 6.00 -1.09 -12.91
CA LYS A 121 5.90 -1.74 -11.60
C LYS A 121 4.46 -1.68 -11.10
N LEU A 122 3.68 -2.70 -11.42
CA LEU A 122 2.24 -2.69 -11.27
C LEU A 122 1.81 -3.14 -9.86
N PRO A 123 1.21 -2.25 -9.04
CA PRO A 123 0.72 -2.60 -7.72
C PRO A 123 -0.58 -3.42 -7.77
N ILE A 124 -0.87 -4.08 -6.65
CA ILE A 124 -2.22 -4.47 -6.28
C ILE A 124 -2.90 -3.24 -5.67
N TRP A 125 -4.11 -2.93 -6.13
CA TRP A 125 -4.91 -1.83 -5.59
C TRP A 125 -5.92 -2.37 -4.60
N VAL A 126 -6.06 -1.69 -3.46
CA VAL A 126 -7.16 -1.89 -2.52
C VAL A 126 -7.89 -0.56 -2.40
N THR A 127 -9.13 -0.49 -2.84
CA THR A 127 -9.90 0.76 -2.88
C THR A 127 -11.15 0.63 -2.02
N ALA A 128 -11.03 1.03 -0.75
CA ALA A 128 -12.12 1.05 0.20
C ALA A 128 -12.90 2.37 0.09
N THR A 129 -13.61 2.51 -1.01
CA THR A 129 -14.40 3.68 -1.40
C THR A 129 -15.65 3.26 -2.16
N CYS A 130 -16.55 4.19 -2.50
CA CYS A 130 -17.79 3.89 -3.21
C CYS A 130 -17.59 3.76 -4.72
N ASP A 131 -18.30 2.83 -5.37
CA ASP A 131 -18.55 2.73 -6.82
C ASP A 131 -17.30 2.74 -7.74
N PHE A 132 -16.09 2.64 -7.22
CA PHE A 132 -14.85 2.87 -7.99
C PHE A 132 -14.70 1.93 -9.18
N THR A 133 -15.31 0.73 -9.11
CA THR A 133 -15.30 -0.25 -10.21
C THR A 133 -16.72 -0.70 -10.52
N ARG A 134 -17.56 0.23 -10.92
CA ARG A 134 -18.93 -0.05 -11.32
C ARG A 134 -18.97 -0.55 -12.77
N PHE A 135 -18.53 -1.79 -12.99
CA PHE A 135 -18.31 -2.40 -14.30
C PHE A 135 -19.60 -2.71 -15.09
N ASP A 136 -20.75 -2.58 -14.47
CA ASP A 136 -22.07 -2.75 -15.11
C ASP A 136 -22.69 -1.42 -15.54
N ASP A 137 -21.92 -0.32 -15.50
CA ASP A 137 -22.31 0.96 -16.08
C ASP A 137 -21.96 0.98 -17.60
N VAL A 138 -22.61 1.86 -18.34
CA VAL A 138 -22.33 2.08 -19.78
C VAL A 138 -20.97 2.75 -19.99
N ASN A 139 -20.46 3.45 -19.00
CA ASN A 139 -19.17 4.11 -19.02
C ASN A 139 -18.13 3.28 -18.25
N THR A 140 -16.94 3.16 -18.81
CA THR A 140 -15.82 2.52 -18.14
C THR A 140 -15.44 3.28 -16.86
N SER A 141 -15.42 2.62 -15.73
CA SER A 141 -15.05 3.20 -14.45
C SER A 141 -13.53 3.38 -14.29
N ALA A 142 -13.13 4.17 -13.29
CA ALA A 142 -11.73 4.37 -12.95
C ALA A 142 -11.04 3.07 -12.54
N GLY A 143 -11.71 2.21 -11.75
CA GLY A 143 -11.18 0.91 -11.36
C GLY A 143 -10.96 -0.03 -12.55
N GLU A 144 -11.89 -0.08 -13.51
CA GLU A 144 -11.66 -0.81 -14.75
C GLU A 144 -10.47 -0.24 -15.52
N SER A 145 -10.35 1.09 -15.57
CA SER A 145 -9.21 1.75 -16.22
C SER A 145 -7.88 1.40 -15.59
N VAL A 146 -7.80 1.21 -14.25
CA VAL A 146 -6.60 0.70 -13.56
C VAL A 146 -6.21 -0.67 -14.13
N PHE A 147 -7.15 -1.57 -14.28
CA PHE A 147 -6.86 -2.94 -14.75
C PHE A 147 -6.60 -3.00 -16.25
N LEU A 148 -7.37 -2.26 -17.05
CA LEU A 148 -7.32 -2.28 -18.51
C LEU A 148 -6.15 -1.49 -19.12
N ASN A 149 -5.58 -0.51 -18.40
CA ASN A 149 -4.47 0.29 -18.92
C ASN A 149 -3.27 -0.60 -19.27
N ALA A 150 -2.88 -0.59 -20.54
CA ALA A 150 -1.78 -1.42 -21.06
C ALA A 150 -0.39 -0.93 -20.62
N LYS A 151 -0.26 0.34 -20.23
CA LYS A 151 1.04 0.99 -19.95
C LYS A 151 1.31 1.19 -18.46
N SER A 152 0.29 0.99 -17.62
CA SER A 152 0.37 1.23 -16.17
C SER A 152 -0.83 0.60 -15.44
N GLY A 153 -1.29 1.22 -14.36
CA GLY A 153 -2.47 0.80 -13.60
C GLY A 153 -2.12 -0.23 -12.53
N GLY A 154 -2.79 -1.37 -12.53
CA GLY A 154 -2.58 -2.42 -11.52
C GLY A 154 -2.57 -3.80 -12.11
N ILE A 155 -2.08 -4.75 -11.29
CA ILE A 155 -2.10 -6.18 -11.63
C ILE A 155 -3.40 -6.83 -11.16
N ALA A 156 -3.99 -6.30 -10.09
CA ALA A 156 -5.26 -6.70 -9.53
C ALA A 156 -5.85 -5.57 -8.67
N LEU A 157 -7.16 -5.61 -8.42
CA LEU A 157 -7.84 -4.68 -7.53
C LEU A 157 -8.78 -5.43 -6.59
N PHE A 158 -8.71 -5.12 -5.30
CA PHE A 158 -9.79 -5.32 -4.35
C PHE A 158 -10.58 -4.00 -4.26
N THR A 159 -11.80 -3.98 -4.73
CA THR A 159 -12.50 -2.74 -5.06
C THR A 159 -14.01 -2.88 -4.88
N THR A 160 -14.74 -1.78 -5.03
CA THR A 160 -16.19 -1.74 -4.85
C THR A 160 -16.96 -1.49 -6.13
N THR A 161 -18.15 -2.08 -6.21
CA THR A 161 -19.07 -1.92 -7.35
C THR A 161 -20.29 -1.09 -7.01
N ARG A 162 -20.47 -0.71 -5.75
CA ARG A 162 -21.62 0.02 -5.22
C ARG A 162 -21.21 0.91 -4.06
N VAL A 163 -22.13 1.77 -3.66
CA VAL A 163 -22.02 2.55 -2.43
C VAL A 163 -21.80 1.61 -1.24
N VAL A 164 -20.87 1.96 -0.39
CA VAL A 164 -20.43 1.22 0.79
C VAL A 164 -20.37 2.13 2.01
N VAL A 165 -20.36 1.54 3.20
CA VAL A 165 -20.32 2.26 4.47
C VAL A 165 -18.92 2.19 5.07
N SER A 166 -18.38 3.31 5.55
CA SER A 166 -17.02 3.45 6.05
C SER A 166 -16.65 2.40 7.12
N SER A 167 -17.51 2.15 8.11
CA SER A 167 -17.26 1.13 9.13
C SER A 167 -17.16 -0.29 8.56
N GLY A 168 -17.99 -0.60 7.55
CA GLY A 168 -17.94 -1.87 6.83
C GLY A 168 -16.67 -1.99 5.97
N ASN A 169 -16.21 -0.89 5.39
CA ASN A 169 -14.96 -0.83 4.64
C ASN A 169 -13.76 -1.10 5.55
N SER A 170 -13.72 -0.46 6.73
CA SER A 170 -12.67 -0.68 7.72
C SER A 170 -12.60 -2.15 8.15
N ALA A 171 -13.75 -2.75 8.50
CA ALA A 171 -13.80 -4.15 8.89
C ALA A 171 -13.32 -5.09 7.76
N LEU A 172 -13.72 -4.82 6.52
CA LEU A 172 -13.32 -5.60 5.36
C LEU A 172 -11.82 -5.46 5.09
N ASN A 173 -11.29 -4.24 5.09
CA ASN A 173 -9.88 -4.00 4.88
C ASN A 173 -9.01 -4.71 5.92
N LYS A 174 -9.35 -4.61 7.20
CA LYS A 174 -8.62 -5.29 8.28
C LYS A 174 -8.58 -6.81 8.06
N GLU A 175 -9.71 -7.41 7.74
CA GLU A 175 -9.76 -8.84 7.49
C GLU A 175 -9.07 -9.25 6.19
N LEU A 176 -9.15 -8.42 5.13
CA LEU A 176 -8.44 -8.64 3.88
C LEU A 176 -6.91 -8.63 4.08
N TYR A 177 -6.40 -7.65 4.84
CA TYR A 177 -4.97 -7.57 5.13
C TYR A 177 -4.48 -8.78 5.92
N ARG A 178 -5.22 -9.23 6.93
CA ARG A 178 -4.90 -10.48 7.64
C ARG A 178 -4.80 -11.65 6.67
N ASN A 179 -5.80 -11.83 5.80
CA ASN A 179 -5.82 -12.94 4.86
C ASN A 179 -4.78 -12.83 3.73
N LEU A 180 -4.39 -11.62 3.31
CA LEU A 180 -3.37 -11.41 2.30
C LEU A 180 -1.95 -11.71 2.81
N PHE A 181 -1.67 -11.34 4.06
CA PHE A 181 -0.33 -11.41 4.62
C PHE A 181 -0.10 -12.63 5.52
N GLU A 182 -1.15 -13.31 5.97
CA GLU A 182 -1.06 -14.56 6.69
C GLU A 182 -0.61 -15.69 5.77
N ARG A 183 0.25 -16.56 6.31
CA ARG A 183 0.67 -17.77 5.59
C ARG A 183 -0.14 -18.98 6.04
N GLU A 184 -0.40 -19.89 5.12
CA GLU A 184 -0.97 -21.19 5.41
C GLU A 184 0.01 -22.06 6.21
N SER A 185 -0.47 -23.14 6.81
CA SER A 185 0.34 -24.04 7.65
C SER A 185 1.53 -24.67 6.90
N ASP A 186 1.47 -24.74 5.57
CA ASP A 186 2.56 -25.20 4.70
C ASP A 186 3.54 -24.08 4.29
N GLY A 187 3.35 -22.86 4.82
CA GLY A 187 4.17 -21.69 4.57
C GLY A 187 3.82 -20.92 3.30
N ARG A 188 2.87 -21.39 2.47
CA ARG A 188 2.47 -20.67 1.25
C ARG A 188 1.62 -19.44 1.57
N ALA A 189 1.75 -18.39 0.76
CA ALA A 189 0.81 -17.29 0.75
C ALA A 189 -0.53 -17.71 0.11
N ARG A 190 -1.64 -17.16 0.58
CA ARG A 190 -2.94 -17.33 -0.08
C ARG A 190 -2.92 -16.69 -1.47
N THR A 191 -3.71 -17.23 -2.39
CA THR A 191 -4.02 -16.52 -3.63
C THR A 191 -4.94 -15.33 -3.34
N LEU A 192 -5.00 -14.37 -4.27
CA LEU A 192 -5.89 -13.21 -4.12
C LEU A 192 -7.35 -13.63 -3.99
N GLY A 193 -7.76 -14.69 -4.72
CA GLY A 193 -9.10 -15.27 -4.63
C GLY A 193 -9.37 -15.93 -3.27
N GLU A 194 -8.43 -16.73 -2.75
CA GLU A 194 -8.51 -17.33 -1.42
C GLU A 194 -8.64 -16.24 -0.35
N ALA A 195 -7.79 -15.20 -0.42
CA ALA A 195 -7.83 -14.09 0.54
C ALA A 195 -9.18 -13.37 0.52
N MET A 196 -9.73 -13.07 -0.66
CA MET A 196 -11.05 -12.42 -0.79
C MET A 196 -12.17 -13.33 -0.28
N MET A 197 -12.15 -14.61 -0.60
CA MET A 197 -13.14 -15.58 -0.17
C MET A 197 -13.16 -15.69 1.36
N GLU A 198 -12.01 -15.88 1.99
CA GLU A 198 -11.91 -16.00 3.45
C GLU A 198 -12.33 -14.69 4.15
N THR A 199 -11.95 -13.54 3.59
CA THR A 199 -12.41 -12.24 4.08
C THR A 199 -13.93 -12.16 4.10
N LYS A 200 -14.59 -12.50 2.99
CA LYS A 200 -16.04 -12.45 2.89
C LYS A 200 -16.74 -13.47 3.78
N ARG A 201 -16.13 -14.63 4.03
CA ARG A 201 -16.69 -15.66 4.92
C ARG A 201 -16.75 -15.21 6.38
N LYS A 202 -15.74 -14.50 6.85
CA LYS A 202 -15.64 -14.01 8.24
C LYS A 202 -16.53 -12.81 8.53
N LEU A 203 -16.97 -12.09 7.52
CA LEU A 203 -17.76 -10.86 7.67
C LEU A 203 -19.26 -11.13 7.48
N SER A 204 -20.07 -10.29 8.11
CA SER A 204 -21.53 -10.22 7.94
C SER A 204 -21.94 -8.93 7.22
N GLY A 205 -23.22 -8.83 6.86
CA GLY A 205 -23.81 -7.64 6.26
C GLY A 205 -23.61 -7.54 4.74
N ILE A 206 -24.31 -6.57 4.14
CA ILE A 206 -24.38 -6.38 2.68
C ILE A 206 -23.08 -5.75 2.12
N ASN A 207 -22.37 -4.98 2.94
CA ASN A 207 -21.19 -4.23 2.49
C ASN A 207 -20.16 -5.13 1.79
N LYS A 208 -19.94 -6.34 2.32
CA LYS A 208 -19.02 -7.32 1.75
C LYS A 208 -19.39 -7.79 0.33
N LEU A 209 -20.67 -7.73 -0.03
CA LEU A 209 -21.13 -8.16 -1.36
C LEU A 209 -20.75 -7.16 -2.44
N ASN A 210 -20.60 -5.89 -2.06
CA ASN A 210 -20.22 -4.81 -2.94
C ASN A 210 -18.72 -4.77 -3.23
N PHE A 211 -17.90 -5.48 -2.46
CA PHE A 211 -16.48 -5.65 -2.76
C PHE A 211 -16.24 -6.82 -3.70
N ILE A 212 -15.34 -6.61 -4.66
CA ILE A 212 -14.95 -7.63 -5.65
C ILE A 212 -13.43 -7.65 -5.81
N LEU A 213 -12.94 -8.74 -6.38
CA LEU A 213 -11.59 -8.86 -6.93
C LEU A 213 -11.66 -8.73 -8.44
N ILE A 214 -10.98 -7.73 -9.00
CA ILE A 214 -10.68 -7.63 -10.44
C ILE A 214 -9.25 -8.09 -10.63
N GLY A 215 -9.04 -9.13 -11.42
CA GLY A 215 -7.73 -9.73 -11.67
C GLY A 215 -7.78 -11.25 -11.71
N ASP A 216 -6.62 -11.87 -11.77
CA ASP A 216 -6.51 -13.33 -11.71
C ASP A 216 -6.62 -13.80 -10.24
N PRO A 217 -7.65 -14.57 -9.87
CA PRO A 217 -7.83 -15.05 -8.50
C PRO A 217 -6.78 -16.08 -8.09
N ALA A 218 -6.07 -16.70 -9.01
CA ALA A 218 -4.97 -17.64 -8.74
C ALA A 218 -3.65 -16.94 -8.44
N LEU A 219 -3.56 -15.63 -8.71
CA LEU A 219 -2.37 -14.83 -8.45
C LEU A 219 -2.09 -14.79 -6.93
N ARG A 220 -0.81 -14.82 -6.56
CA ARG A 220 -0.34 -14.60 -5.19
C ARG A 220 0.36 -13.28 -5.11
N ILE A 221 0.26 -12.61 -3.95
CA ILE A 221 1.08 -11.44 -3.66
C ILE A 221 2.56 -11.84 -3.70
N SER A 222 3.40 -10.99 -4.29
CA SER A 222 4.86 -11.22 -4.35
C SER A 222 5.47 -10.99 -2.96
N TYR A 223 5.42 -12.03 -2.12
CA TYR A 223 5.94 -11.97 -0.76
C TYR A 223 7.47 -12.06 -0.76
N PRO A 224 8.19 -11.31 0.11
CA PRO A 224 9.65 -11.46 0.23
C PRO A 224 10.05 -12.89 0.62
N GLU A 225 11.03 -13.43 -0.08
CA GLU A 225 11.62 -14.74 0.23
C GLU A 225 12.72 -14.64 1.30
N TYR A 226 13.27 -13.43 1.47
CA TYR A 226 14.33 -13.13 2.44
C TYR A 226 13.90 -11.98 3.36
N LYS A 227 14.42 -12.02 4.58
CA LYS A 227 14.24 -10.97 5.59
C LYS A 227 15.60 -10.42 5.99
N ALA A 228 15.81 -9.12 5.83
CA ALA A 228 16.97 -8.46 6.40
C ALA A 228 16.68 -8.09 7.86
N GLN A 229 17.57 -8.47 8.76
CA GLN A 229 17.46 -8.16 10.19
C GLN A 229 18.70 -7.44 10.66
N VAL A 230 18.54 -6.27 11.28
CA VAL A 230 19.63 -5.57 11.95
C VAL A 230 19.90 -6.26 13.29
N THR A 231 21.14 -6.61 13.56
CA THR A 231 21.57 -7.31 14.78
C THR A 231 22.33 -6.40 15.72
N ALA A 232 23.11 -5.43 15.20
CA ALA A 232 23.82 -4.47 16.02
C ALA A 232 24.01 -3.12 15.33
N VAL A 233 24.19 -2.07 16.11
CA VAL A 233 24.56 -0.73 15.67
C VAL A 233 25.74 -0.24 16.51
N ASN A 234 26.84 0.17 15.84
CA ASN A 234 28.10 0.55 16.46
C ASN A 234 28.61 -0.50 17.48
N GLY A 235 28.46 -1.80 17.13
CA GLY A 235 28.85 -2.93 17.97
C GLY A 235 27.94 -3.19 19.19
N LYS A 236 26.87 -2.42 19.39
CA LYS A 236 25.87 -2.63 20.43
C LYS A 236 24.68 -3.39 19.84
N ALA A 237 24.34 -4.54 20.42
CA ALA A 237 23.19 -5.34 19.98
C ALA A 237 21.88 -4.53 20.06
N ILE A 238 20.95 -4.84 19.15
CA ILE A 238 19.61 -4.24 19.15
C ILE A 238 18.88 -4.64 20.44
N SER A 239 18.29 -3.65 21.08
CA SER A 239 17.46 -3.79 22.28
C SER A 239 16.28 -2.80 22.17
N ASP A 240 15.37 -2.85 23.15
CA ASP A 240 14.23 -1.92 23.22
C ASP A 240 14.65 -0.48 23.55
N GLU A 241 15.91 -0.27 23.93
CA GLU A 241 16.44 1.08 24.16
C GLU A 241 16.74 1.79 22.82
N PRO A 242 16.24 3.02 22.62
CA PRO A 242 16.48 3.76 21.40
C PRO A 242 17.95 4.16 21.24
N PHE A 243 18.47 4.03 20.03
CA PHE A 243 19.75 4.58 19.65
C PHE A 243 19.64 6.08 19.38
N THR A 244 20.59 6.86 19.88
CA THR A 244 20.67 8.30 19.61
C THR A 244 21.93 8.60 18.80
N PHE A 245 21.77 9.26 17.68
CA PHE A 245 22.87 9.65 16.79
C PHE A 245 22.94 11.16 16.63
N LYS A 246 24.14 11.68 16.41
CA LYS A 246 24.35 13.08 16.06
C LYS A 246 24.27 13.25 14.55
N ALA A 247 23.85 14.42 14.08
CA ALA A 247 23.91 14.75 12.68
C ALA A 247 25.34 14.57 12.12
N LEU A 248 25.46 13.94 10.96
CA LEU A 248 26.73 13.61 10.29
C LEU A 248 27.62 12.59 11.02
N GLU A 249 27.12 11.92 12.03
CA GLU A 249 27.84 10.83 12.68
C GLU A 249 27.96 9.61 11.75
N LYS A 250 29.15 9.02 11.73
CA LYS A 250 29.36 7.75 11.03
C LYS A 250 28.83 6.60 11.92
N ILE A 251 27.87 5.85 11.44
CA ILE A 251 27.33 4.69 12.12
C ILE A 251 27.71 3.41 11.35
N THR A 252 27.92 2.33 12.11
CA THR A 252 28.10 0.98 11.57
C THR A 252 26.87 0.17 11.92
N VAL A 253 26.24 -0.41 10.91
CA VAL A 253 25.06 -1.28 11.07
C VAL A 253 25.49 -2.70 10.71
N GLU A 254 25.25 -3.64 11.60
CA GLU A 254 25.46 -5.07 11.42
C GLU A 254 24.12 -5.77 11.29
N GLY A 255 24.03 -6.78 10.45
CA GLY A 255 22.78 -7.49 10.22
C GLY A 255 22.96 -8.81 9.49
N GLU A 256 21.88 -9.53 9.38
CA GLU A 256 21.79 -10.84 8.79
C GLU A 256 20.67 -10.87 7.76
N ILE A 257 20.81 -11.75 6.76
CA ILE A 257 19.74 -12.09 5.84
C ILE A 257 19.21 -13.48 6.24
N LEU A 258 17.93 -13.54 6.51
CA LEU A 258 17.25 -14.77 6.91
C LEU A 258 16.36 -15.26 5.76
N ASP A 259 16.22 -16.57 5.65
CA ASP A 259 15.28 -17.22 4.75
C ASP A 259 13.85 -17.25 5.32
N THR A 260 12.92 -17.87 4.63
CA THR A 260 11.51 -17.99 5.05
C THR A 260 11.31 -18.87 6.28
N LYS A 261 12.34 -19.59 6.73
CA LYS A 261 12.33 -20.43 7.94
C LYS A 261 13.12 -19.81 9.09
N GLU A 262 13.46 -18.51 8.92
CA GLU A 262 14.27 -17.74 9.88
C GLU A 262 15.69 -18.28 10.13
N GLY A 263 16.19 -19.12 9.21
CA GLY A 263 17.58 -19.54 9.16
C GLY A 263 18.45 -18.54 8.38
N LEU A 264 19.77 -18.55 8.63
CA LEU A 264 20.69 -17.74 7.83
C LEU A 264 20.63 -18.13 6.36
N ALA A 265 20.36 -17.16 5.49
CA ALA A 265 20.29 -17.35 4.05
C ALA A 265 21.69 -17.37 3.43
N ASN A 266 22.39 -18.48 3.56
CA ASN A 266 23.76 -18.65 3.04
C ASN A 266 23.86 -18.62 1.49
N ASP A 267 22.72 -18.77 0.82
CA ASP A 267 22.59 -18.74 -0.65
C ASP A 267 22.19 -17.35 -1.18
N PHE A 268 21.98 -16.37 -0.30
CA PHE A 268 21.60 -15.03 -0.72
C PHE A 268 22.70 -14.37 -1.56
N THR A 269 22.33 -13.96 -2.76
CA THR A 269 23.13 -13.12 -3.64
C THR A 269 22.28 -11.96 -4.09
N GLY A 270 22.60 -10.74 -3.65
CA GLY A 270 21.76 -9.57 -3.95
C GLY A 270 22.34 -8.27 -3.42
N ILE A 271 21.54 -7.23 -3.49
CA ILE A 271 21.87 -5.88 -2.99
C ILE A 271 20.96 -5.59 -1.79
N LEU A 272 21.58 -5.22 -0.68
CA LEU A 272 20.87 -4.68 0.48
C LEU A 272 20.93 -3.15 0.45
N ASN A 273 19.77 -2.50 0.49
CA ASN A 273 19.66 -1.07 0.63
C ASN A 273 19.19 -0.74 2.05
N ALA A 274 20.05 -0.12 2.83
CA ALA A 274 19.69 0.36 4.17
C ALA A 274 19.31 1.85 4.09
N THR A 275 18.24 2.23 4.77
CA THR A 275 17.80 3.62 4.90
C THR A 275 17.59 3.91 6.38
N VAL A 276 18.23 4.98 6.86
CA VAL A 276 17.99 5.48 8.21
C VAL A 276 16.95 6.60 8.12
N LEU A 277 15.87 6.46 8.86
CA LEU A 277 14.80 7.45 8.94
C LEU A 277 14.82 8.09 10.32
N ASP A 278 14.60 9.42 10.36
CA ASP A 278 14.34 10.12 11.62
C ASP A 278 12.98 9.66 12.16
N SER A 279 12.85 9.54 13.48
CA SER A 279 11.60 9.14 14.14
C SER A 279 10.39 10.02 13.75
N ASN A 280 10.64 11.30 13.43
CA ASN A 280 9.62 12.21 12.96
C ASN A 280 9.24 12.02 11.49
N CYS A 281 10.08 11.36 10.68
CA CYS A 281 9.78 11.06 9.27
C CYS A 281 8.85 9.86 9.08
N LEU A 282 8.64 9.06 10.11
CA LEU A 282 7.71 7.93 10.06
C LEU A 282 6.23 8.37 10.04
N LEU A 283 5.94 9.59 10.46
CA LEU A 283 4.58 10.12 10.57
C LEU A 283 4.20 11.11 9.46
N TYR A 284 5.18 11.68 8.74
CA TYR A 284 4.90 12.75 7.78
C TYR A 284 5.64 12.53 6.47
N THR A 285 4.89 12.41 5.41
CA THR A 285 5.39 12.43 4.02
C THR A 285 5.61 13.85 3.49
N SER A 286 5.41 14.88 4.31
CA SER A 286 5.79 16.26 3.99
C SER A 286 7.30 16.45 4.10
N PRO A 287 7.94 17.15 3.16
CA PRO A 287 9.33 17.56 3.31
C PRO A 287 9.47 18.35 4.63
N SER A 288 10.47 18.01 5.42
CA SER A 288 10.81 18.82 6.59
C SER A 288 11.12 20.25 6.13
N PRO A 289 10.76 21.31 6.88
CA PRO A 289 11.18 22.68 6.58
C PRO A 289 12.71 22.86 6.49
N ARG A 290 13.49 21.84 6.86
CA ARG A 290 14.95 21.81 6.74
C ARG A 290 15.45 21.29 5.39
N ASP A 291 14.60 20.69 4.56
CA ASP A 291 14.97 20.16 3.24
C ASP A 291 14.85 21.21 2.12
N THR A 292 14.55 22.45 2.45
CA THR A 292 14.44 23.60 1.54
C THR A 292 15.66 24.55 1.64
N ARG A 293 16.87 24.02 1.81
CA ARG A 293 18.10 24.80 1.68
C ARG A 293 19.01 24.21 0.62
#